data_b01aeb1e6d2260d8004898eef7d1a345
#
_entry.id   b01aeb1e6d2260d8004898eef7d1a345
#
_cell.length_a   1.000
_cell.length_b   1.000
_cell.length_c   1.000
_cell.angle_alpha   90.00
_cell.angle_beta   90.00
_cell.angle_gamma   90.00
#
_symmetry.space_group_name_H-M   'P 1'
#
loop_
_entity.id
_entity.type
_entity.pdbx_description
1 polymer ?
#
loop_
_entity_poly.entity_id
_entity_poly.type
_entity_poly.pdbx_seq_one_letter_code
_entity_poly.pdbx_strand_id
1 'polypeptide(L)'
;MVIHLLLALVLASADQWPEFRGPSGQGHASDTGLPLDWSESRNVVWKTPVAGRGWSSPVVADGRIWLTTSTENTEGRRRGVSLRALAFESATGREIVNTEVFRVDRPEALNGKNSYASPTPIVDGDRIYVHFGAQGTAALTTAGDVVWRTRLDYQSQHGNGGSPIRYGDLLIVNCDGNGGEGDAYVVALDVKTGKTRWKATRRSPADQAYTTPLVIRVGERDELVSVGAYRAAAYDPANGKEIWRVSYEDGFSNVPRPVFGQGLVFIATGFQQPSLIAVRPDGTGDVTRSHVAWTLRRGAPLTPSPIVVGDQLFVVNDTGIATCVDAKTGTIQWQQRLGGTYSASPIYADGRIYFPSEEGVTTVIEPGTAFKQLAVNSLDGAILASMAVADRSFFIRTHSHLYRISDITAGGSRVRGFGGSRVRDAGAIQRQVAASICPGCL
;
A
#
# COMPACT_ATOMS: atom_id res chain seq x y z
N MET A 1 -25.11 6.22 50.47
CA MET A 1 -23.87 6.33 49.71
C MET A 1 -24.05 5.48 48.47
N VAL A 2 -24.45 6.11 47.36
CA VAL A 2 -24.74 5.44 46.06
C VAL A 2 -23.47 5.47 45.25
N ILE A 3 -22.87 4.28 45.06
CA ILE A 3 -21.69 4.12 44.21
C ILE A 3 -22.16 4.10 42.75
N HIS A 4 -21.89 5.17 41.99
CA HIS A 4 -22.08 5.19 40.54
C HIS A 4 -20.92 4.43 39.89
N LEU A 5 -21.20 3.24 39.41
CA LEU A 5 -20.28 2.46 38.56
C LEU A 5 -20.28 3.12 37.17
N LEU A 6 -19.28 3.92 36.87
CA LEU A 6 -19.00 4.39 35.51
C LEU A 6 -18.50 3.20 34.69
N LEU A 7 -19.36 2.64 33.86
CA LEU A 7 -19.00 1.67 32.82
C LEU A 7 -18.28 2.46 31.75
N ALA A 8 -16.95 2.45 31.75
CA ALA A 8 -16.16 2.93 30.62
C ALA A 8 -16.40 1.98 29.46
N LEU A 9 -17.19 2.42 28.48
CA LEU A 9 -17.26 1.79 27.16
C LEU A 9 -15.88 1.94 26.52
N VAL A 10 -15.05 0.92 26.56
CA VAL A 10 -13.89 0.80 25.69
C VAL A 10 -14.46 0.59 24.29
N LEU A 11 -14.61 1.68 23.56
CA LEU A 11 -14.78 1.62 22.09
C LEU A 11 -13.52 0.95 21.57
N ALA A 12 -13.61 -0.31 21.17
CA ALA A 12 -12.56 -0.95 20.38
C ALA A 12 -12.34 -0.03 19.17
N SER A 13 -11.15 0.57 19.08
CA SER A 13 -10.73 1.29 17.90
C SER A 13 -10.91 0.32 16.73
N ALA A 14 -11.76 0.67 15.76
CA ALA A 14 -11.86 -0.12 14.55
C ALA A 14 -10.45 -0.29 13.99
N ASP A 15 -10.08 -1.52 13.64
CA ASP A 15 -8.80 -1.80 13.03
C ASP A 15 -8.69 -0.95 11.77
N GLN A 16 -7.62 -0.15 11.67
CA GLN A 16 -7.43 0.82 10.59
C GLN A 16 -6.17 0.47 9.79
N TRP A 17 -6.20 0.79 8.50
CA TRP A 17 -5.05 0.67 7.58
C TRP A 17 -4.79 2.03 6.96
N PRO A 18 -4.21 3.00 7.72
CA PRO A 18 -4.28 4.42 7.38
C PRO A 18 -3.22 4.90 6.39
N GLU A 19 -2.22 4.07 6.07
CA GLU A 19 -1.12 4.42 5.16
C GLU A 19 -0.64 3.19 4.36
N PHE A 20 0.35 3.41 3.47
CA PHE A 20 1.00 2.34 2.71
C PHE A 20 1.60 1.29 3.63
N ARG A 21 1.14 0.04 3.50
CA ARG A 21 1.50 -1.12 4.33
C ARG A 21 1.04 -1.03 5.80
N GLY A 22 -0.05 -0.32 6.05
CA GLY A 22 -0.76 -0.33 7.34
C GLY A 22 -0.12 0.49 8.44
N PRO A 23 -0.60 0.35 9.68
CA PRO A 23 -0.28 1.25 10.80
C PRO A 23 1.21 1.34 11.14
N SER A 24 1.96 0.26 10.92
CA SER A 24 3.41 0.24 11.11
C SER A 24 4.20 0.55 9.85
N GLY A 25 3.52 0.66 8.70
CA GLY A 25 4.15 0.77 7.40
C GLY A 25 4.92 -0.46 6.94
N GLN A 26 4.77 -1.60 7.63
CA GLN A 26 5.56 -2.80 7.39
C GLN A 26 4.73 -4.01 6.90
N GLY A 27 3.43 -3.83 6.66
CA GLY A 27 2.58 -4.86 6.06
C GLY A 27 1.95 -5.83 7.06
N HIS A 28 1.88 -5.48 8.34
CA HIS A 28 1.29 -6.30 9.39
C HIS A 28 -0.11 -5.81 9.76
N ALA A 29 -1.07 -6.74 9.81
CA ALA A 29 -2.41 -6.52 10.35
C ALA A 29 -2.58 -7.26 11.66
N SER A 30 -3.36 -6.67 12.56
CA SER A 30 -3.79 -7.29 13.83
C SER A 30 -5.09 -8.08 13.68
N ASP A 31 -5.83 -7.86 12.60
CA ASP A 31 -7.09 -8.53 12.31
C ASP A 31 -6.97 -10.04 12.31
N THR A 32 -7.98 -10.71 12.85
CA THR A 32 -8.13 -12.17 12.86
C THR A 32 -9.49 -12.56 12.27
N GLY A 33 -9.65 -13.84 11.90
CA GLY A 33 -10.87 -14.35 11.28
C GLY A 33 -11.01 -13.86 9.82
N LEU A 34 -9.90 -13.64 9.15
CA LEU A 34 -9.86 -13.31 7.73
C LEU A 34 -10.11 -14.56 6.88
N PRO A 35 -10.79 -14.46 5.72
CA PRO A 35 -11.02 -15.59 4.85
C PRO A 35 -9.70 -16.16 4.33
N LEU A 36 -9.59 -17.50 4.34
CA LEU A 36 -8.45 -18.19 3.73
C LEU A 36 -8.64 -18.28 2.21
N ASP A 37 -9.88 -18.47 1.79
CA ASP A 37 -10.23 -18.71 0.39
C ASP A 37 -11.17 -17.62 -0.13
N TRP A 38 -10.95 -17.21 -1.39
CA TRP A 38 -11.86 -16.36 -2.15
C TRP A 38 -11.76 -16.57 -3.65
N SER A 39 -12.79 -16.16 -4.36
CA SER A 39 -12.84 -16.09 -5.82
C SER A 39 -13.90 -15.04 -6.20
N GLU A 40 -14.11 -14.79 -7.49
CA GLU A 40 -15.19 -13.88 -7.95
C GLU A 40 -16.59 -14.24 -7.41
N SER A 41 -16.82 -15.49 -7.04
CA SER A 41 -18.10 -15.98 -6.53
C SER A 41 -18.09 -16.38 -5.05
N ARG A 42 -16.96 -16.22 -4.35
CA ARG A 42 -16.80 -16.65 -2.96
C ARG A 42 -16.12 -15.58 -2.12
N ASN A 43 -16.73 -15.26 -0.98
CA ASN A 43 -16.20 -14.30 0.02
C ASN A 43 -16.02 -12.87 -0.51
N VAL A 44 -16.55 -12.54 -1.69
CA VAL A 44 -16.64 -11.16 -2.19
C VAL A 44 -17.89 -10.51 -1.61
N VAL A 45 -17.70 -9.56 -0.69
CA VAL A 45 -18.81 -8.79 -0.11
C VAL A 45 -19.36 -7.82 -1.15
N TRP A 46 -18.45 -7.11 -1.84
CA TRP A 46 -18.77 -6.24 -2.97
C TRP A 46 -17.56 -6.06 -3.88
N LYS A 47 -17.84 -5.68 -5.13
CA LYS A 47 -16.91 -5.36 -6.20
C LYS A 47 -17.36 -4.06 -6.86
N THR A 48 -16.56 -3.01 -6.81
CA THR A 48 -16.90 -1.68 -7.32
C THR A 48 -15.90 -1.26 -8.39
N PRO A 49 -16.36 -0.77 -9.57
CA PRO A 49 -15.47 -0.21 -10.57
C PRO A 49 -14.72 1.02 -10.04
N VAL A 50 -13.44 1.15 -10.38
CA VAL A 50 -12.61 2.33 -10.09
C VAL A 50 -12.22 2.98 -11.41
N ALA A 51 -12.69 4.21 -11.61
CA ALA A 51 -12.40 4.94 -12.84
C ALA A 51 -10.93 5.39 -12.91
N GLY A 52 -10.36 5.39 -14.13
CA GLY A 52 -9.00 5.85 -14.38
C GLY A 52 -7.93 4.81 -14.09
N ARG A 53 -6.67 5.27 -14.03
CA ARG A 53 -5.48 4.43 -13.80
C ARG A 53 -4.78 4.86 -12.52
N GLY A 54 -4.47 3.93 -11.63
CA GLY A 54 -3.73 4.19 -10.40
C GLY A 54 -3.34 2.90 -9.69
N TRP A 55 -2.20 2.93 -9.01
CA TRP A 55 -1.65 1.80 -8.26
C TRP A 55 -1.53 2.07 -6.76
N SER A 56 -2.13 3.16 -6.26
CA SER A 56 -2.19 3.39 -4.82
C SER A 56 -2.87 2.23 -4.13
N SER A 57 -2.32 1.77 -3.03
CA SER A 57 -2.97 0.82 -2.15
C SER A 57 -4.24 1.43 -1.53
N PRO A 58 -5.26 0.64 -1.24
CA PRO A 58 -6.36 1.12 -0.41
C PRO A 58 -5.85 1.51 0.97
N VAL A 59 -6.36 2.63 1.51
CA VAL A 59 -6.22 2.98 2.92
C VAL A 59 -7.60 3.06 3.54
N VAL A 60 -7.73 2.49 4.74
CA VAL A 60 -9.03 2.28 5.39
C VAL A 60 -9.03 2.92 6.76
N ALA A 61 -9.94 3.84 6.98
CA ALA A 61 -10.17 4.45 8.28
C ALA A 61 -11.60 4.98 8.37
N ASP A 62 -12.20 4.91 9.55
CA ASP A 62 -13.51 5.48 9.88
C ASP A 62 -14.62 5.12 8.87
N GLY A 63 -14.64 3.83 8.46
CA GLY A 63 -15.64 3.30 7.53
C GLY A 63 -15.48 3.77 6.08
N ARG A 64 -14.34 4.34 5.72
CA ARG A 64 -14.02 4.82 4.36
C ARG A 64 -12.75 4.21 3.83
N ILE A 65 -12.72 4.04 2.51
CA ILE A 65 -11.56 3.56 1.77
C ILE A 65 -11.12 4.67 0.84
N TRP A 66 -9.87 5.11 0.96
CA TRP A 66 -9.31 6.15 0.11
C TRP A 66 -8.33 5.57 -0.91
N LEU A 67 -8.40 6.10 -2.13
CA LEU A 67 -7.51 5.79 -3.25
C LEU A 67 -7.12 7.07 -3.99
N THR A 68 -6.04 7.00 -4.75
CA THR A 68 -5.74 7.98 -5.79
C THR A 68 -5.92 7.36 -7.17
N THR A 69 -6.31 8.17 -8.16
CA THR A 69 -6.44 7.76 -9.55
C THR A 69 -6.06 8.89 -10.50
N SER A 70 -5.74 8.57 -11.73
CA SER A 70 -5.56 9.51 -12.82
C SER A 70 -6.50 9.19 -13.97
N THR A 71 -7.19 10.19 -14.48
CA THR A 71 -8.05 10.06 -15.67
C THR A 71 -7.49 10.93 -16.79
N GLU A 72 -7.59 10.46 -18.04
CA GLU A 72 -7.22 11.28 -19.18
C GLU A 72 -8.20 12.46 -19.32
N ASN A 73 -7.64 13.64 -19.55
CA ASN A 73 -8.43 14.80 -19.91
C ASN A 73 -8.43 14.93 -21.44
N THR A 74 -9.59 14.64 -22.05
CA THR A 74 -9.77 14.71 -23.51
C THR A 74 -10.38 16.02 -23.98
N GLU A 75 -10.64 16.96 -23.08
CA GLU A 75 -11.18 18.27 -23.42
C GLU A 75 -10.10 19.13 -24.10
N GLY A 76 -10.32 19.47 -25.36
CA GLY A 76 -9.46 20.33 -26.15
C GLY A 76 -8.40 19.58 -26.98
N ARG A 77 -7.45 20.35 -27.57
CA ARG A 77 -6.39 19.83 -28.46
C ARG A 77 -5.20 19.20 -27.72
N ARG A 78 -5.16 19.24 -26.40
CA ARG A 78 -4.04 18.76 -25.59
C ARG A 78 -4.50 17.59 -24.70
N ARG A 79 -3.75 16.50 -24.74
CA ARG A 79 -3.94 15.39 -23.81
C ARG A 79 -3.34 15.79 -22.46
N GLY A 80 -4.18 15.99 -21.47
CA GLY A 80 -3.80 16.21 -20.09
C GLY A 80 -4.26 15.08 -19.19
N VAL A 81 -3.96 15.17 -17.90
CA VAL A 81 -4.43 14.23 -16.90
C VAL A 81 -5.08 14.99 -15.74
N SER A 82 -6.15 14.43 -15.21
CA SER A 82 -6.78 14.80 -13.95
C SER A 82 -6.33 13.83 -12.87
N LEU A 83 -5.67 14.34 -11.84
CA LEU A 83 -5.18 13.59 -10.69
C LEU A 83 -6.19 13.72 -9.57
N ARG A 84 -6.74 12.60 -9.13
CA ARG A 84 -7.95 12.58 -8.29
C ARG A 84 -7.76 11.79 -7.00
N ALA A 85 -8.44 12.23 -5.96
CA ALA A 85 -8.67 11.47 -4.73
C ALA A 85 -10.07 10.88 -4.76
N LEU A 86 -10.18 9.60 -4.47
CA LEU A 86 -11.44 8.87 -4.40
C LEU A 86 -11.66 8.37 -2.98
N ALA A 87 -12.93 8.37 -2.54
CA ALA A 87 -13.32 7.65 -1.34
C ALA A 87 -14.54 6.78 -1.60
N PHE A 88 -14.53 5.62 -0.97
CA PHE A 88 -15.61 4.64 -1.00
C PHE A 88 -16.07 4.33 0.42
N GLU A 89 -17.36 4.10 0.59
CA GLU A 89 -17.91 3.59 1.84
C GLU A 89 -17.49 2.13 2.03
N SER A 90 -16.81 1.79 3.13
CA SER A 90 -16.24 0.44 3.32
C SER A 90 -17.30 -0.65 3.39
N ALA A 91 -18.49 -0.33 3.91
CA ALA A 91 -19.58 -1.28 4.05
C ALA A 91 -20.20 -1.69 2.72
N THR A 92 -20.34 -0.77 1.76
CA THR A 92 -21.13 -0.95 0.54
C THR A 92 -20.33 -0.87 -0.75
N GLY A 93 -19.11 -0.33 -0.71
CA GLY A 93 -18.31 -0.03 -1.90
C GLY A 93 -18.80 1.15 -2.71
N ARG A 94 -19.80 1.91 -2.23
CA ARG A 94 -20.31 3.10 -2.92
C ARG A 94 -19.29 4.22 -2.94
N GLU A 95 -18.99 4.79 -4.11
CA GLU A 95 -18.15 5.98 -4.23
C GLU A 95 -18.86 7.17 -3.57
N ILE A 96 -18.17 7.85 -2.65
CA ILE A 96 -18.67 8.98 -1.88
C ILE A 96 -17.87 10.27 -2.07
N VAL A 97 -16.64 10.16 -2.57
CA VAL A 97 -15.78 11.29 -2.93
C VAL A 97 -15.07 10.99 -4.24
N ASN A 98 -15.02 11.99 -5.13
CA ASN A 98 -14.29 11.94 -6.38
C ASN A 98 -13.80 13.37 -6.73
N THR A 99 -12.71 13.79 -6.08
CA THR A 99 -12.19 15.16 -6.17
C THR A 99 -11.00 15.25 -7.11
N GLU A 100 -11.05 16.16 -8.11
CA GLU A 100 -9.87 16.55 -8.86
C GLU A 100 -8.96 17.38 -7.97
N VAL A 101 -7.77 16.83 -7.65
CA VAL A 101 -6.77 17.49 -6.81
C VAL A 101 -5.84 18.35 -7.64
N PHE A 102 -5.37 17.82 -8.77
CA PHE A 102 -4.53 18.54 -9.74
C PHE A 102 -4.99 18.27 -11.16
N ARG A 103 -4.84 19.26 -12.02
CA ARG A 103 -4.93 19.14 -13.48
C ARG A 103 -3.56 19.41 -14.07
N VAL A 104 -3.12 18.55 -14.97
CA VAL A 104 -1.81 18.62 -15.61
C VAL A 104 -1.99 18.53 -17.11
N ASP A 105 -1.71 19.64 -17.82
CA ASP A 105 -1.90 19.72 -19.28
C ASP A 105 -0.77 19.02 -20.06
N ARG A 106 0.42 18.92 -19.48
CA ARG A 106 1.59 18.26 -20.06
C ARG A 106 2.23 17.37 -19.02
N PRO A 107 1.66 16.18 -18.78
CA PRO A 107 2.22 15.26 -17.83
C PRO A 107 3.58 14.73 -18.31
N GLU A 108 4.46 14.43 -17.36
CA GLU A 108 5.72 13.75 -17.62
C GLU A 108 5.50 12.36 -18.23
N ALA A 109 6.52 11.86 -18.94
CA ALA A 109 6.47 10.50 -19.47
C ALA A 109 6.46 9.48 -18.33
N LEU A 110 5.60 8.47 -18.45
CA LEU A 110 5.53 7.34 -17.52
C LEU A 110 6.25 6.11 -18.08
N ASN A 111 6.79 5.28 -17.19
CA ASN A 111 7.05 3.89 -17.50
C ASN A 111 5.71 3.19 -17.81
N GLY A 112 5.66 2.30 -18.80
CA GLY A 112 4.43 1.60 -19.18
C GLY A 112 3.75 0.85 -18.03
N LYS A 113 4.54 0.38 -17.04
CA LYS A 113 4.06 -0.31 -15.84
C LYS A 113 3.56 0.64 -14.74
N ASN A 114 3.94 1.92 -14.76
CA ASN A 114 3.59 2.89 -13.72
C ASN A 114 2.29 3.66 -14.01
N SER A 115 1.83 4.48 -13.06
CA SER A 115 0.71 5.40 -13.19
C SER A 115 1.03 6.75 -12.54
N TYR A 116 0.28 7.82 -12.91
CA TYR A 116 0.39 9.12 -12.24
C TYR A 116 -0.16 9.12 -10.80
N ALA A 117 -0.81 8.03 -10.39
CA ALA A 117 -1.46 7.87 -9.10
C ALA A 117 -1.04 6.55 -8.40
N SER A 118 0.28 6.29 -8.39
CA SER A 118 0.87 5.13 -7.70
C SER A 118 1.11 5.37 -6.20
N PRO A 119 1.48 6.58 -5.73
CA PRO A 119 1.62 6.80 -4.30
C PRO A 119 0.31 6.61 -3.55
N THR A 120 0.40 5.92 -2.42
CA THR A 120 -0.73 5.63 -1.53
C THR A 120 -1.02 6.83 -0.65
N PRO A 121 -2.30 7.22 -0.46
CA PRO A 121 -2.68 8.29 0.45
C PRO A 121 -2.44 7.93 1.92
N ILE A 122 -2.54 8.94 2.79
CA ILE A 122 -2.57 8.77 4.25
C ILE A 122 -3.90 9.32 4.77
N VAL A 123 -4.53 8.60 5.68
CA VAL A 123 -5.64 9.09 6.49
C VAL A 123 -5.12 9.38 7.90
N ASP A 124 -5.34 10.59 8.39
CA ASP A 124 -4.94 11.01 9.74
C ASP A 124 -6.01 11.93 10.34
N GLY A 125 -6.85 11.35 11.19
CA GLY A 125 -8.00 12.03 11.76
C GLY A 125 -8.94 12.58 10.68
N ASP A 126 -9.12 13.90 10.66
CA ASP A 126 -9.99 14.61 9.72
C ASP A 126 -9.30 15.01 8.39
N ARG A 127 -8.07 14.51 8.15
CA ARG A 127 -7.26 14.85 6.98
C ARG A 127 -6.86 13.65 6.14
N ILE A 128 -6.85 13.89 4.83
CA ILE A 128 -6.34 12.96 3.83
C ILE A 128 -5.17 13.63 3.12
N TYR A 129 -4.02 12.99 3.10
CA TYR A 129 -2.85 13.48 2.38
C TYR A 129 -2.64 12.63 1.14
N VAL A 130 -2.52 13.29 -0.01
CA VAL A 130 -2.29 12.65 -1.30
C VAL A 130 -1.04 13.23 -1.97
N HIS A 131 -0.31 12.35 -2.65
CA HIS A 131 0.92 12.71 -3.35
C HIS A 131 0.91 12.16 -4.77
N PHE A 132 1.29 12.99 -5.73
CA PHE A 132 1.35 12.66 -7.16
C PHE A 132 2.73 12.99 -7.75
N GLY A 133 3.77 12.72 -6.98
CA GLY A 133 5.14 13.01 -7.40
C GLY A 133 5.39 14.51 -7.58
N ALA A 134 6.16 14.85 -8.61
CA ALA A 134 6.46 16.23 -8.97
C ALA A 134 5.20 17.05 -9.32
N GLN A 135 4.08 16.39 -9.62
CA GLN A 135 2.82 17.08 -9.94
C GLN A 135 2.18 17.71 -8.70
N GLY A 136 2.50 17.23 -7.51
CA GLY A 136 2.13 17.90 -6.27
C GLY A 136 1.70 16.97 -5.13
N THR A 137 1.60 17.58 -3.97
CA THR A 137 1.10 17.01 -2.72
C THR A 137 -0.04 17.88 -2.21
N ALA A 138 -1.06 17.29 -1.63
CA ALA A 138 -2.21 18.02 -1.10
C ALA A 138 -2.76 17.40 0.17
N ALA A 139 -3.43 18.22 0.98
CA ALA A 139 -4.30 17.77 2.03
C ALA A 139 -5.76 18.04 1.67
N LEU A 140 -6.63 17.10 1.99
CA LEU A 140 -8.07 17.21 1.85
C LEU A 140 -8.75 16.99 3.20
N THR A 141 -9.98 17.45 3.33
CA THR A 141 -10.89 17.01 4.39
C THR A 141 -11.41 15.61 4.10
N THR A 142 -12.03 14.97 5.07
CA THR A 142 -12.75 13.70 4.86
C THR A 142 -13.99 13.85 3.96
N ALA A 143 -14.47 15.08 3.71
CA ALA A 143 -15.51 15.36 2.72
C ALA A 143 -14.97 15.49 1.28
N GLY A 144 -13.62 15.51 1.13
CA GLY A 144 -12.96 15.64 -0.17
C GLY A 144 -12.60 17.06 -0.56
N ASP A 145 -12.82 18.06 0.30
CA ASP A 145 -12.45 19.46 0.03
C ASP A 145 -10.95 19.65 0.17
N VAL A 146 -10.32 20.29 -0.79
CA VAL A 146 -8.88 20.54 -0.74
C VAL A 146 -8.55 21.67 0.21
N VAL A 147 -7.74 21.38 1.21
CA VAL A 147 -7.29 22.33 2.24
C VAL A 147 -6.07 23.11 1.78
N TRP A 148 -5.06 22.40 1.26
CA TRP A 148 -3.86 23.01 0.68
C TRP A 148 -3.29 22.14 -0.44
N ARG A 149 -2.51 22.76 -1.32
CA ARG A 149 -1.72 22.14 -2.38
C ARG A 149 -0.30 22.68 -2.35
N THR A 150 0.69 21.81 -2.56
CA THR A 150 2.10 22.18 -2.68
C THR A 150 2.71 21.42 -3.84
N ARG A 151 3.45 22.09 -4.70
CA ARG A 151 4.31 21.45 -5.71
C ARG A 151 5.72 21.37 -5.16
N LEU A 152 6.37 20.23 -5.38
CA LEU A 152 7.76 20.00 -5.03
C LEU A 152 8.62 20.14 -6.27
N ASP A 153 9.72 20.87 -6.14
CA ASP A 153 10.60 21.18 -7.26
C ASP A 153 11.60 20.03 -7.48
N TYR A 154 11.22 19.09 -8.32
CA TYR A 154 12.05 18.02 -8.84
C TYR A 154 11.42 17.45 -10.12
N GLN A 155 12.23 16.79 -10.94
CA GLN A 155 11.76 16.08 -12.13
C GLN A 155 11.78 14.59 -11.84
N SER A 156 10.64 13.94 -11.99
CA SER A 156 10.53 12.50 -11.86
C SER A 156 10.73 11.85 -13.23
N GLN A 157 11.57 10.85 -13.33
CA GLN A 157 11.65 9.98 -14.50
C GLN A 157 10.72 8.78 -14.28
N HIS A 158 9.96 8.37 -15.30
CA HIS A 158 9.05 7.22 -15.23
C HIS A 158 7.83 7.35 -14.29
N GLY A 159 7.55 8.54 -13.76
CA GLY A 159 6.53 8.79 -12.76
C GLY A 159 7.03 8.51 -11.34
N ASN A 160 6.16 8.65 -10.34
CA ASN A 160 6.49 8.44 -8.94
C ASN A 160 5.83 7.17 -8.38
N GLY A 161 6.53 6.46 -7.48
CA GLY A 161 6.02 5.29 -6.76
C GLY A 161 6.02 5.48 -5.23
N GLY A 162 6.91 6.36 -4.72
CA GLY A 162 7.06 6.60 -3.30
C GLY A 162 5.84 7.28 -2.69
N SER A 163 5.32 6.69 -1.61
CA SER A 163 4.21 7.27 -0.85
C SER A 163 4.72 8.23 0.22
N PRO A 164 3.93 9.22 0.64
CA PRO A 164 4.25 10.01 1.81
C PRO A 164 4.17 9.17 3.09
N ILE A 165 4.83 9.64 4.16
CA ILE A 165 4.66 9.12 5.51
C ILE A 165 4.38 10.27 6.48
N ARG A 166 3.81 9.92 7.62
CA ARG A 166 3.48 10.85 8.69
C ARG A 166 4.47 10.71 9.86
N TYR A 167 4.96 11.84 10.40
CA TYR A 167 5.73 11.89 11.64
C TYR A 167 5.41 13.16 12.43
N GLY A 168 4.73 13.01 13.56
CA GLY A 168 4.28 14.16 14.36
C GLY A 168 3.40 15.12 13.53
N ASP A 169 3.81 16.36 13.35
CA ASP A 169 3.16 17.38 12.53
C ASP A 169 3.78 17.53 11.12
N LEU A 170 4.53 16.51 10.69
CA LEU A 170 5.24 16.49 9.42
C LEU A 170 4.69 15.44 8.47
N LEU A 171 4.59 15.80 7.19
CA LEU A 171 4.39 14.90 6.07
C LEU A 171 5.71 14.79 5.32
N ILE A 172 6.31 13.59 5.28
CA ILE A 172 7.66 13.38 4.74
C ILE A 172 7.56 12.66 3.41
N VAL A 173 8.30 13.14 2.42
CA VAL A 173 8.30 12.64 1.05
C VAL A 173 9.73 12.51 0.53
N ASN A 174 9.99 11.43 -0.20
CA ASN A 174 11.17 11.27 -1.02
C ASN A 174 10.94 11.95 -2.38
N CYS A 175 11.86 12.81 -2.78
CA CYS A 175 11.87 13.49 -4.07
C CYS A 175 13.15 13.08 -4.81
N ASP A 176 13.05 12.03 -5.60
CA ASP A 176 14.18 11.50 -6.36
C ASP A 176 14.11 12.02 -7.80
N GLY A 177 15.08 12.86 -8.14
CA GLY A 177 15.15 13.56 -9.41
C GLY A 177 15.72 12.75 -10.55
N ASN A 178 15.70 13.33 -11.75
CA ASN A 178 16.19 12.74 -13.00
C ASN A 178 17.64 13.13 -13.30
N GLY A 179 18.53 12.88 -12.37
CA GLY A 179 19.94 13.07 -12.62
C GLY A 179 20.45 14.51 -12.48
N GLY A 180 21.41 14.67 -11.65
CA GLY A 180 22.12 15.90 -11.32
C GLY A 180 22.47 15.92 -9.85
N GLU A 181 23.65 16.39 -9.53
CA GLU A 181 24.05 16.59 -8.14
C GLU A 181 23.11 17.61 -7.49
N GLY A 182 22.26 17.16 -6.56
CA GLY A 182 21.39 18.04 -5.79
C GLY A 182 19.88 17.93 -6.10
N ASP A 183 19.45 17.22 -7.14
CA ASP A 183 18.04 17.10 -7.49
C ASP A 183 17.28 16.10 -6.60
N ALA A 184 17.96 15.10 -6.01
CA ALA A 184 17.35 14.17 -5.07
C ALA A 184 17.41 14.69 -3.65
N TYR A 185 16.25 14.68 -2.97
CA TYR A 185 16.16 15.12 -1.58
C TYR A 185 15.00 14.44 -0.83
N VAL A 186 15.07 14.50 0.47
CA VAL A 186 13.96 14.20 1.36
C VAL A 186 13.40 15.51 1.87
N VAL A 187 12.09 15.67 1.89
CA VAL A 187 11.42 16.89 2.36
C VAL A 187 10.35 16.56 3.39
N ALA A 188 10.26 17.38 4.42
CA ALA A 188 9.14 17.41 5.35
C ALA A 188 8.30 18.65 5.14
N LEU A 189 7.01 18.46 5.00
CA LEU A 189 6.00 19.50 4.90
C LEU A 189 5.23 19.57 6.22
N ASP A 190 4.85 20.76 6.60
CA ASP A 190 3.91 20.99 7.68
C ASP A 190 2.52 20.46 7.29
N VAL A 191 1.94 19.58 8.08
CA VAL A 191 0.67 18.91 7.76
C VAL A 191 -0.52 19.85 7.64
N LYS A 192 -0.49 20.99 8.35
CA LYS A 192 -1.59 21.96 8.36
C LYS A 192 -1.55 22.90 7.16
N THR A 193 -0.34 23.21 6.69
CA THR A 193 -0.13 24.29 5.70
C THR A 193 0.50 23.85 4.40
N GLY A 194 1.09 22.64 4.33
CA GLY A 194 1.85 22.16 3.19
C GLY A 194 3.19 22.89 2.97
N LYS A 195 3.62 23.77 3.87
CA LYS A 195 4.89 24.49 3.77
C LYS A 195 6.06 23.62 4.17
N THR A 196 7.18 23.76 3.46
CA THR A 196 8.42 23.05 3.81
C THR A 196 8.91 23.44 5.21
N ARG A 197 9.13 22.45 6.05
CA ARG A 197 9.73 22.58 7.40
C ARG A 197 11.22 22.31 7.35
N TRP A 198 11.63 21.27 6.62
CA TRP A 198 13.04 20.99 6.33
C TRP A 198 13.20 20.25 4.99
N LYS A 199 14.40 20.33 4.43
CA LYS A 199 14.81 19.63 3.19
C LYS A 199 16.23 19.10 3.39
N ALA A 200 16.46 17.81 3.13
CA ALA A 200 17.75 17.17 3.21
C ALA A 200 18.16 16.66 1.81
N THR A 201 19.21 17.23 1.23
CA THR A 201 19.75 16.81 -0.06
C THR A 201 20.48 15.48 0.09
N ARG A 202 20.24 14.54 -0.79
CA ARG A 202 20.80 13.18 -0.71
C ARG A 202 22.25 13.07 -1.15
N ARG A 203 22.75 13.96 -1.99
CA ARG A 203 24.11 13.92 -2.57
C ARG A 203 24.44 12.54 -3.17
N SER A 204 23.48 11.92 -3.84
CA SER A 204 23.65 10.66 -4.55
C SER A 204 24.17 10.94 -5.96
N PRO A 205 24.96 10.04 -6.58
CA PRO A 205 25.08 10.06 -8.03
C PRO A 205 23.66 10.04 -8.62
N ALA A 206 23.49 10.85 -9.60
CA ALA A 206 22.24 11.20 -10.19
C ALA A 206 21.46 10.02 -10.73
N ASP A 207 20.47 9.52 -9.98
CA ASP A 207 19.49 8.61 -10.53
C ASP A 207 18.23 8.54 -9.66
N GLN A 208 17.20 7.97 -10.22
CA GLN A 208 15.89 7.89 -9.64
C GLN A 208 15.75 6.74 -8.64
N ALA A 209 14.92 6.96 -7.65
CA ALA A 209 14.33 5.94 -6.78
C ALA A 209 12.85 6.25 -6.55
N TYR A 210 12.09 5.28 -6.11
CA TYR A 210 10.64 5.36 -5.98
C TYR A 210 10.17 4.84 -4.64
N THR A 211 11.06 4.85 -3.64
CA THR A 211 10.81 4.22 -2.34
C THR A 211 9.95 5.09 -1.43
N THR A 212 9.15 4.44 -0.62
CA THR A 212 8.49 5.05 0.54
C THR A 212 9.43 4.97 1.73
N PRO A 213 9.72 6.08 2.43
CA PRO A 213 10.57 6.05 3.62
C PRO A 213 9.90 5.30 4.79
N LEU A 214 10.70 4.92 5.79
CA LEU A 214 10.24 4.25 7.01
C LEU A 214 10.82 4.93 8.23
N VAL A 215 9.99 5.26 9.23
CA VAL A 215 10.49 5.64 10.56
C VAL A 215 10.65 4.39 11.41
N ILE A 216 11.81 4.26 12.02
CA ILE A 216 12.15 3.15 12.94
C ILE A 216 12.55 3.72 14.30
N ARG A 217 12.44 2.89 15.34
CA ARG A 217 12.93 3.24 16.68
C ARG A 217 14.23 2.49 16.99
N VAL A 218 15.30 3.22 17.25
CA VAL A 218 16.63 2.68 17.60
C VAL A 218 17.03 3.21 18.97
N GLY A 219 16.93 2.36 19.99
CA GLY A 219 17.06 2.80 21.38
C GLY A 219 16.03 3.89 21.72
N GLU A 220 16.50 5.07 22.08
CA GLU A 220 15.64 6.22 22.41
C GLU A 220 15.43 7.20 21.22
N ARG A 221 15.98 6.88 20.05
CA ARG A 221 15.99 7.74 18.87
C ARG A 221 15.06 7.23 17.79
N ASP A 222 14.27 8.11 17.16
CA ASP A 222 13.57 7.84 15.93
C ASP A 222 14.48 8.14 14.74
N GLU A 223 14.46 7.28 13.74
CA GLU A 223 15.26 7.40 12.53
C GLU A 223 14.37 7.22 11.30
N LEU A 224 14.46 8.20 10.40
CA LEU A 224 13.81 8.16 9.10
C LEU A 224 14.75 7.47 8.10
N VAL A 225 14.50 6.21 7.80
CA VAL A 225 15.25 5.48 6.76
C VAL A 225 14.69 5.80 5.39
N SER A 226 15.53 6.33 4.53
CA SER A 226 15.19 6.75 3.17
C SER A 226 16.17 6.10 2.19
N VAL A 227 15.63 5.30 1.26
CA VAL A 227 16.40 4.57 0.25
C VAL A 227 16.36 5.38 -1.05
N GLY A 228 17.51 5.75 -1.57
CA GLY A 228 17.70 6.44 -2.85
C GLY A 228 18.50 5.59 -3.82
N ALA A 229 18.86 6.14 -4.98
CA ALA A 229 19.76 5.50 -5.90
C ALA A 229 21.18 5.43 -5.31
N TYR A 230 21.81 4.26 -5.38
CA TYR A 230 23.19 3.95 -4.92
C TYR A 230 23.45 4.20 -3.43
N ARG A 231 22.46 4.64 -2.68
CA ARG A 231 22.62 5.04 -1.29
C ARG A 231 21.30 5.01 -0.52
N ALA A 232 21.36 4.47 0.69
CA ALA A 232 20.33 4.71 1.70
C ALA A 232 20.90 5.52 2.85
N ALA A 233 20.07 6.29 3.52
CA ALA A 233 20.46 7.06 4.69
C ALA A 233 19.34 7.12 5.73
N ALA A 234 19.72 7.25 6.99
CA ALA A 234 18.82 7.59 8.07
C ALA A 234 18.98 9.05 8.45
N TYR A 235 17.87 9.68 8.71
CA TYR A 235 17.79 11.08 9.14
C TYR A 235 17.03 11.19 10.46
N ASP A 236 17.32 12.22 11.23
CA ASP A 236 16.42 12.66 12.28
C ASP A 236 15.11 13.16 11.64
N PRO A 237 13.98 12.52 11.88
CA PRO A 237 12.74 12.88 11.19
C PRO A 237 12.21 14.26 11.57
N ALA A 238 12.62 14.81 12.71
CA ALA A 238 12.18 16.13 13.17
C ALA A 238 12.85 17.29 12.42
N ASN A 239 14.09 17.12 11.94
CA ASN A 239 14.88 18.21 11.36
C ASN A 239 15.65 17.86 10.08
N GLY A 240 15.64 16.59 9.62
CA GLY A 240 16.30 16.12 8.41
C GLY A 240 17.82 15.99 8.53
N LYS A 241 18.41 16.04 9.72
CA LYS A 241 19.85 15.84 9.92
C LYS A 241 20.20 14.37 9.66
N GLU A 242 21.17 14.14 8.77
CA GLU A 242 21.67 12.78 8.48
C GLU A 242 22.33 12.19 9.74
N ILE A 243 21.96 10.96 10.06
CA ILE A 243 22.50 10.18 11.17
C ILE A 243 23.55 9.22 10.66
N TRP A 244 23.17 8.33 9.72
CA TRP A 244 24.07 7.41 9.05
C TRP A 244 23.69 7.25 7.59
N ARG A 245 24.60 6.69 6.81
CA ARG A 245 24.39 6.30 5.43
C ARG A 245 25.10 5.00 5.08
N VAL A 246 24.55 4.28 4.14
CA VAL A 246 25.15 3.09 3.50
C VAL A 246 25.12 3.27 2.00
N SER A 247 26.24 3.03 1.33
CA SER A 247 26.35 3.03 -0.13
C SER A 247 26.37 1.61 -0.67
N TYR A 248 25.87 1.42 -1.87
CA TYR A 248 25.91 0.14 -2.60
C TYR A 248 26.29 0.41 -4.07
N GLU A 249 27.03 -0.52 -4.67
CA GLU A 249 27.64 -0.31 -5.99
C GLU A 249 26.62 -0.28 -7.12
N ASP A 250 25.62 -1.17 -7.05
CA ASP A 250 24.53 -1.26 -8.02
C ASP A 250 23.22 -0.98 -7.33
N GLY A 251 22.38 -0.12 -7.91
CA GLY A 251 21.07 0.07 -7.35
C GLY A 251 20.49 1.47 -7.50
N PHE A 252 19.85 1.69 -8.64
CA PHE A 252 18.94 2.81 -8.90
C PHE A 252 17.56 2.25 -9.25
N SER A 253 16.58 3.11 -9.43
CA SER A 253 15.18 2.71 -9.63
C SER A 253 14.63 1.82 -8.49
N ASN A 254 15.12 2.05 -7.27
CA ASN A 254 14.70 1.30 -6.10
C ASN A 254 13.23 1.58 -5.81
N VAL A 255 12.41 0.53 -5.66
CA VAL A 255 10.97 0.63 -5.39
C VAL A 255 10.60 0.14 -4.00
N PRO A 256 11.17 -0.99 -3.49
CA PRO A 256 10.74 -1.58 -2.25
C PRO A 256 10.90 -0.63 -1.06
N ARG A 257 9.87 -0.50 -0.23
CA ARG A 257 9.98 0.16 1.07
C ARG A 257 10.94 -0.66 1.95
N PRO A 258 11.91 -0.03 2.65
CA PRO A 258 12.71 -0.73 3.63
C PRO A 258 11.82 -1.28 4.75
N VAL A 259 12.24 -2.37 5.39
CA VAL A 259 11.56 -2.91 6.57
C VAL A 259 12.55 -3.07 7.72
N PHE A 260 12.05 -3.07 8.95
CA PHE A 260 12.85 -3.17 10.17
C PHE A 260 12.37 -4.34 11.02
N GLY A 261 13.29 -5.15 11.46
CA GLY A 261 13.03 -6.26 12.36
C GLY A 261 14.34 -6.91 12.82
N GLN A 262 14.31 -7.63 13.93
CA GLN A 262 15.48 -8.32 14.49
C GLN A 262 16.73 -7.40 14.69
N GLY A 263 16.51 -6.08 14.91
CA GLY A 263 17.56 -5.09 15.06
C GLY A 263 18.25 -4.68 13.76
N LEU A 264 17.68 -5.06 12.60
CA LEU A 264 18.26 -4.79 11.28
C LEU A 264 17.26 -4.05 10.39
N VAL A 265 17.77 -3.16 9.57
CA VAL A 265 17.04 -2.55 8.45
C VAL A 265 17.34 -3.35 7.18
N PHE A 266 16.30 -3.83 6.52
CA PHE A 266 16.42 -4.58 5.26
C PHE A 266 16.10 -3.65 4.10
N ILE A 267 17.05 -3.51 3.19
CA ILE A 267 17.00 -2.58 2.05
C ILE A 267 17.18 -3.39 0.78
N ALA A 268 16.18 -3.38 -0.09
CA ALA A 268 16.33 -3.90 -1.44
C ALA A 268 16.92 -2.82 -2.34
N THR A 269 18.00 -3.16 -3.04
CA THR A 269 18.63 -2.29 -4.02
C THR A 269 18.14 -2.65 -5.42
N GLY A 270 18.16 -1.71 -6.32
CA GLY A 270 17.36 -1.69 -7.52
C GLY A 270 17.84 -2.43 -8.72
N PHE A 271 17.59 -1.81 -9.84
CA PHE A 271 17.36 -2.32 -11.18
C PHE A 271 18.54 -3.20 -11.67
N GLN A 272 19.18 -3.47 -12.38
CA GLN A 272 20.21 -4.31 -13.05
C GLN A 272 20.68 -5.52 -12.21
N GLN A 273 21.18 -5.32 -11.00
CA GLN A 273 21.65 -6.40 -10.12
C GLN A 273 21.02 -6.23 -8.73
N PRO A 274 19.76 -6.65 -8.57
CA PRO A 274 19.07 -6.47 -7.30
C PRO A 274 19.79 -7.24 -6.20
N SER A 275 19.94 -6.59 -5.06
CA SER A 275 20.38 -7.21 -3.82
C SER A 275 19.52 -6.76 -2.65
N LEU A 276 19.51 -7.58 -1.61
CA LEU A 276 18.89 -7.25 -0.34
C LEU A 276 20.00 -7.18 0.70
N ILE A 277 20.19 -6.01 1.29
CA ILE A 277 21.20 -5.77 2.32
C ILE A 277 20.52 -5.60 3.68
N ALA A 278 21.13 -6.17 4.72
CA ALA A 278 20.75 -5.98 6.11
C ALA A 278 21.75 -5.06 6.80
N VAL A 279 21.26 -3.98 7.40
CA VAL A 279 22.10 -2.94 8.01
C VAL A 279 21.73 -2.78 9.47
N ARG A 280 22.73 -2.77 10.36
CA ARG A 280 22.54 -2.37 11.75
C ARG A 280 22.38 -0.84 11.82
N PRO A 281 21.29 -0.33 12.39
CA PRO A 281 21.01 1.12 12.38
C PRO A 281 21.66 1.88 13.53
N ASP A 282 22.44 1.23 14.40
CA ASP A 282 23.06 1.82 15.59
C ASP A 282 24.33 2.64 15.31
N GLY A 283 24.70 2.79 14.04
CA GLY A 283 25.89 3.55 13.62
C GLY A 283 25.66 5.04 13.43
N THR A 284 26.74 5.74 13.05
CA THR A 284 26.72 7.15 12.65
C THR A 284 27.66 7.41 11.47
N GLY A 285 27.35 8.38 10.62
CA GLY A 285 28.16 8.71 9.46
C GLY A 285 28.12 7.62 8.38
N ASP A 286 29.24 7.30 7.74
CA ASP A 286 29.32 6.26 6.71
C ASP A 286 29.50 4.88 7.35
N VAL A 287 28.45 4.07 7.27
CA VAL A 287 28.39 2.71 7.87
C VAL A 287 28.58 1.59 6.84
N THR A 288 28.91 1.91 5.61
CA THR A 288 28.98 0.99 4.48
C THR A 288 29.85 -0.25 4.80
N ARG A 289 31.00 -0.05 5.42
CA ARG A 289 31.95 -1.14 5.69
C ARG A 289 31.79 -1.79 7.06
N SER A 290 31.07 -1.14 7.97
CA SER A 290 31.03 -1.54 9.39
C SER A 290 29.71 -2.12 9.84
N HIS A 291 28.57 -1.74 9.22
CA HIS A 291 27.23 -2.09 9.72
C HIS A 291 26.40 -2.93 8.75
N VAL A 292 26.88 -3.23 7.54
CA VAL A 292 26.23 -4.23 6.69
C VAL A 292 26.47 -5.61 7.31
N ALA A 293 25.41 -6.22 7.82
CA ALA A 293 25.47 -7.51 8.49
C ALA A 293 25.57 -8.66 7.47
N TRP A 294 24.77 -8.59 6.41
CA TRP A 294 24.79 -9.55 5.30
C TRP A 294 24.17 -8.97 4.02
N THR A 295 24.40 -9.64 2.91
CA THR A 295 23.86 -9.30 1.59
C THR A 295 23.35 -10.54 0.89
N LEU A 296 22.11 -10.52 0.40
CA LEU A 296 21.51 -11.55 -0.45
C LEU A 296 21.39 -11.01 -1.88
N ARG A 297 22.05 -11.68 -2.84
CA ARG A 297 22.01 -11.27 -4.26
C ARG A 297 21.01 -12.08 -5.07
N ARG A 298 20.77 -13.34 -4.75
CA ARG A 298 19.83 -14.20 -5.48
C ARG A 298 18.44 -14.14 -4.88
N GLY A 299 17.44 -13.82 -5.70
CA GLY A 299 16.05 -13.77 -5.27
C GLY A 299 15.64 -12.45 -4.60
N ALA A 300 16.52 -11.45 -4.59
CA ALA A 300 16.17 -10.11 -4.13
C ALA A 300 15.05 -9.50 -5.00
N PRO A 301 14.07 -8.78 -4.40
CA PRO A 301 12.98 -8.14 -5.14
C PRO A 301 13.44 -6.84 -5.79
N LEU A 302 12.83 -6.49 -6.94
CA LEU A 302 12.96 -5.17 -7.56
C LEU A 302 11.79 -4.25 -7.17
N THR A 303 10.58 -4.79 -7.08
CA THR A 303 9.35 -4.01 -6.86
C THR A 303 8.66 -4.34 -5.54
N PRO A 304 8.36 -5.60 -5.17
CA PRO A 304 7.71 -5.92 -3.90
C PRO A 304 8.60 -5.63 -2.70
N SER A 305 8.04 -5.00 -1.67
CA SER A 305 8.75 -4.80 -0.41
C SER A 305 8.88 -6.12 0.38
N PRO A 306 9.97 -6.33 1.12
CA PRO A 306 10.09 -7.47 2.04
C PRO A 306 9.08 -7.44 3.18
N ILE A 307 8.95 -8.57 3.90
CA ILE A 307 8.19 -8.64 5.14
C ILE A 307 8.92 -9.51 6.18
N VAL A 308 9.05 -9.01 7.40
CA VAL A 308 9.65 -9.76 8.53
C VAL A 308 8.53 -10.36 9.35
N VAL A 309 8.58 -11.67 9.62
CA VAL A 309 7.66 -12.36 10.52
C VAL A 309 8.47 -13.23 11.47
N GLY A 310 8.45 -12.90 12.76
CA GLY A 310 9.29 -13.54 13.76
C GLY A 310 10.79 -13.37 13.41
N ASP A 311 11.52 -14.49 13.33
CA ASP A 311 12.94 -14.51 12.99
C ASP A 311 13.21 -14.64 11.48
N GLN A 312 12.17 -14.67 10.65
CA GLN A 312 12.28 -14.85 9.21
C GLN A 312 11.98 -13.54 8.45
N LEU A 313 12.70 -13.36 7.35
CA LEU A 313 12.43 -12.36 6.33
C LEU A 313 11.95 -13.06 5.07
N PHE A 314 10.78 -12.65 4.57
CA PHE A 314 10.19 -13.18 3.36
C PHE A 314 10.23 -12.13 2.26
N VAL A 315 10.59 -12.56 1.07
CA VAL A 315 10.56 -11.76 -0.14
C VAL A 315 9.91 -12.56 -1.27
N VAL A 316 9.32 -11.89 -2.22
CA VAL A 316 8.99 -12.43 -3.54
C VAL A 316 9.64 -11.53 -4.58
N ASN A 317 10.38 -12.09 -5.52
CA ASN A 317 10.92 -11.29 -6.61
C ASN A 317 9.90 -11.11 -7.74
N ASP A 318 10.18 -10.18 -8.63
CA ASP A 318 9.27 -9.79 -9.72
C ASP A 318 8.92 -10.95 -10.67
N THR A 319 9.72 -12.03 -10.69
CA THR A 319 9.49 -13.23 -11.52
C THR A 319 8.85 -14.40 -10.76
N GLY A 320 8.31 -14.14 -9.57
CA GLY A 320 7.53 -15.09 -8.79
C GLY A 320 8.32 -16.15 -8.03
N ILE A 321 9.56 -15.85 -7.64
CA ILE A 321 10.30 -16.70 -6.70
C ILE A 321 10.18 -16.09 -5.31
N ALA A 322 9.49 -16.81 -4.42
CA ALA A 322 9.47 -16.49 -2.99
C ALA A 322 10.69 -17.09 -2.30
N THR A 323 11.28 -16.33 -1.40
CA THR A 323 12.44 -16.73 -0.61
C THR A 323 12.19 -16.39 0.86
N CYS A 324 12.47 -17.36 1.73
CA CYS A 324 12.55 -17.15 3.17
C CYS A 324 14.03 -17.22 3.58
N VAL A 325 14.46 -16.23 4.34
CA VAL A 325 15.79 -16.20 4.94
C VAL A 325 15.69 -16.00 6.45
N ASP A 326 16.66 -16.51 7.17
CA ASP A 326 16.89 -16.10 8.55
C ASP A 326 17.24 -14.61 8.58
N ALA A 327 16.46 -13.82 9.29
CA ALA A 327 16.57 -12.35 9.25
C ALA A 327 17.91 -11.85 9.80
N LYS A 328 18.52 -12.55 10.77
CA LYS A 328 19.78 -12.15 11.41
C LYS A 328 21.00 -12.49 10.57
N THR A 329 20.95 -13.63 9.86
CA THR A 329 22.13 -14.19 9.17
C THR A 329 22.08 -14.09 7.65
N GLY A 330 20.88 -13.88 7.07
CA GLY A 330 20.68 -13.91 5.62
C GLY A 330 20.72 -15.33 5.02
N THR A 331 20.72 -16.36 5.87
CA THR A 331 20.75 -17.75 5.43
C THR A 331 19.40 -18.12 4.80
N ILE A 332 19.42 -18.56 3.53
CA ILE A 332 18.23 -19.02 2.84
C ILE A 332 17.74 -20.31 3.49
N GLN A 333 16.50 -20.30 3.96
CA GLN A 333 15.83 -21.46 4.53
C GLN A 333 15.07 -22.24 3.45
N TRP A 334 14.40 -21.53 2.55
CA TRP A 334 13.77 -22.12 1.37
C TRP A 334 13.60 -21.09 0.25
N GLN A 335 13.48 -21.59 -0.97
CA GLN A 335 13.05 -20.85 -2.15
C GLN A 335 11.98 -21.65 -2.88
N GLN A 336 10.91 -20.99 -3.29
CA GLN A 336 9.78 -21.60 -3.98
C GLN A 336 9.28 -20.73 -5.12
N ARG A 337 9.06 -21.33 -6.28
CA ARG A 337 8.40 -20.65 -7.39
C ARG A 337 6.89 -20.64 -7.14
N LEU A 338 6.30 -19.45 -7.00
CA LEU A 338 4.86 -19.25 -6.88
C LEU A 338 4.18 -19.11 -8.26
N GLY A 339 4.96 -18.72 -9.29
CA GLY A 339 4.47 -18.38 -10.63
C GLY A 339 4.01 -16.94 -10.73
N GLY A 340 3.76 -16.49 -11.97
CA GLY A 340 3.34 -15.12 -12.26
C GLY A 340 4.42 -14.05 -12.07
N THR A 341 3.98 -12.80 -12.16
CA THR A 341 4.79 -11.59 -11.95
C THR A 341 4.29 -10.81 -10.73
N TYR A 342 5.19 -10.08 -10.07
CA TYR A 342 4.87 -9.43 -8.79
C TYR A 342 5.29 -7.97 -8.79
N SER A 343 4.37 -7.10 -8.37
CA SER A 343 4.62 -5.69 -8.05
C SER A 343 4.11 -5.32 -6.66
N ALA A 344 2.96 -5.87 -6.28
CA ALA A 344 2.36 -5.65 -4.97
C ALA A 344 3.21 -6.28 -3.86
N SER A 345 3.34 -5.57 -2.76
CA SER A 345 4.06 -6.07 -1.58
C SER A 345 3.22 -7.06 -0.79
N PRO A 346 3.82 -8.12 -0.23
CA PRO A 346 3.12 -9.06 0.64
C PRO A 346 2.65 -8.39 1.94
N ILE A 347 1.63 -8.97 2.53
CA ILE A 347 1.15 -8.62 3.87
C ILE A 347 1.12 -9.86 4.77
N TYR A 348 1.25 -9.63 6.07
CA TYR A 348 1.05 -10.62 7.11
C TYR A 348 -0.23 -10.28 7.90
N ALA A 349 -1.16 -11.22 7.93
CA ALA A 349 -2.43 -11.09 8.62
C ALA A 349 -2.93 -12.47 9.07
N ASP A 350 -3.56 -12.54 10.24
CA ASP A 350 -4.20 -13.76 10.77
C ASP A 350 -3.28 -15.00 10.72
N GLY A 351 -2.00 -14.82 11.06
CA GLY A 351 -0.99 -15.88 11.06
C GLY A 351 -0.51 -16.34 9.70
N ARG A 352 -0.80 -15.61 8.61
CA ARG A 352 -0.51 -16.01 7.22
C ARG A 352 0.15 -14.88 6.44
N ILE A 353 0.94 -15.24 5.41
CA ILE A 353 1.50 -14.29 4.46
C ILE A 353 0.77 -14.42 3.13
N TYR A 354 0.38 -13.30 2.56
CA TYR A 354 -0.36 -13.19 1.31
C TYR A 354 0.52 -12.53 0.24
N PHE A 355 0.73 -13.23 -0.88
CA PHE A 355 1.53 -12.76 -2.01
C PHE A 355 0.61 -12.54 -3.22
N PRO A 356 0.14 -11.31 -3.48
CA PRO A 356 -0.67 -11.00 -4.67
C PRO A 356 0.21 -10.81 -5.91
N SER A 357 -0.11 -11.52 -6.99
CA SER A 357 0.54 -11.39 -8.29
C SER A 357 -0.20 -10.44 -9.23
N GLU A 358 0.48 -10.00 -10.29
CA GLU A 358 -0.10 -9.13 -11.32
C GLU A 358 -1.21 -9.80 -12.12
N GLU A 359 -1.26 -11.14 -12.14
CA GLU A 359 -2.30 -11.92 -12.81
C GLU A 359 -3.60 -12.02 -11.99
N GLY A 360 -3.69 -11.32 -10.85
CA GLY A 360 -4.85 -11.38 -9.97
C GLY A 360 -4.87 -12.59 -9.03
N VAL A 361 -3.77 -13.35 -8.97
CA VAL A 361 -3.64 -14.54 -8.13
C VAL A 361 -2.97 -14.18 -6.81
N THR A 362 -3.53 -14.62 -5.70
CA THR A 362 -2.92 -14.46 -4.37
C THR A 362 -2.56 -15.82 -3.80
N THR A 363 -1.26 -16.06 -3.63
CA THR A 363 -0.75 -17.24 -2.91
C THR A 363 -0.70 -16.95 -1.41
N VAL A 364 -1.29 -17.84 -0.61
CA VAL A 364 -1.30 -17.75 0.85
C VAL A 364 -0.42 -18.83 1.45
N ILE A 365 0.49 -18.45 2.33
CA ILE A 365 1.40 -19.40 2.99
C ILE A 365 1.35 -19.27 4.52
N GLU A 366 1.71 -20.34 5.19
CA GLU A 366 2.06 -20.31 6.61
C GLU A 366 3.52 -19.84 6.74
N PRO A 367 3.82 -18.81 7.57
CA PRO A 367 5.21 -18.41 7.81
C PRO A 367 5.97 -19.51 8.56
N GLY A 368 7.22 -19.75 8.18
CA GLY A 368 8.07 -20.76 8.82
C GLY A 368 9.32 -21.07 8.02
N THR A 369 10.15 -21.94 8.59
CA THR A 369 11.44 -22.38 8.04
C THR A 369 11.31 -23.45 6.94
N ALA A 370 10.09 -23.90 6.66
CA ALA A 370 9.74 -24.77 5.54
C ALA A 370 8.55 -24.15 4.79
N PHE A 371 8.56 -24.27 3.45
CA PHE A 371 7.46 -23.76 2.64
C PHE A 371 6.19 -24.56 2.85
N LYS A 372 5.10 -23.88 3.18
CA LYS A 372 3.75 -24.49 3.27
C LYS A 372 2.71 -23.57 2.66
N GLN A 373 2.20 -23.94 1.51
CA GLN A 373 1.11 -23.25 0.85
C GLN A 373 -0.23 -23.65 1.50
N LEU A 374 -1.05 -22.67 1.84
CA LEU A 374 -2.36 -22.87 2.45
C LEU A 374 -3.49 -22.71 1.44
N ALA A 375 -3.39 -21.73 0.54
CA ALA A 375 -4.41 -21.45 -0.47
C ALA A 375 -3.82 -20.74 -1.69
N VAL A 376 -4.58 -20.77 -2.79
CA VAL A 376 -4.38 -19.94 -3.98
C VAL A 376 -5.73 -19.36 -4.37
N ASN A 377 -5.83 -18.06 -4.38
CA ASN A 377 -7.05 -17.30 -4.64
C ASN A 377 -6.92 -16.50 -5.93
N SER A 378 -8.00 -16.26 -6.64
CA SER A 378 -7.97 -15.46 -7.86
C SER A 378 -9.12 -14.45 -7.92
N LEU A 379 -8.82 -13.28 -8.48
CA LEU A 379 -9.78 -12.23 -8.82
C LEU A 379 -9.52 -11.78 -10.25
N ASP A 380 -10.56 -11.25 -10.90
CA ASP A 380 -10.42 -10.69 -12.24
C ASP A 380 -9.61 -9.38 -12.22
N GLY A 381 -8.60 -9.35 -13.07
CA GLY A 381 -7.80 -8.15 -13.30
C GLY A 381 -6.48 -8.12 -12.56
N ALA A 382 -5.56 -7.34 -13.12
CA ALA A 382 -4.20 -7.23 -12.60
C ALA A 382 -4.16 -6.54 -11.23
N ILE A 383 -3.35 -7.09 -10.30
CA ILE A 383 -3.10 -6.51 -8.98
C ILE A 383 -1.67 -5.98 -8.93
N LEU A 384 -1.54 -4.65 -8.95
CA LEU A 384 -0.25 -3.95 -8.78
C LEU A 384 -0.19 -3.23 -7.43
N ALA A 385 -1.33 -2.93 -6.83
CA ALA A 385 -1.45 -2.31 -5.52
C ALA A 385 -1.36 -3.34 -4.40
N SER A 386 -0.66 -3.02 -3.32
CA SER A 386 -0.67 -3.87 -2.12
C SER A 386 -2.04 -3.83 -1.44
N MET A 387 -2.43 -4.93 -0.81
CA MET A 387 -3.70 -5.06 -0.12
C MET A 387 -3.74 -4.21 1.15
N ALA A 388 -4.95 -3.86 1.58
CA ALA A 388 -5.24 -3.36 2.92
C ALA A 388 -6.06 -4.37 3.72
N VAL A 389 -5.95 -4.30 5.05
CA VAL A 389 -6.73 -5.13 5.98
C VAL A 389 -7.36 -4.22 7.01
N ALA A 390 -8.67 -4.32 7.17
CA ALA A 390 -9.42 -3.66 8.24
C ALA A 390 -10.79 -4.32 8.38
N ASP A 391 -11.42 -4.21 9.54
CA ASP A 391 -12.77 -4.72 9.80
C ASP A 391 -12.94 -6.19 9.38
N ARG A 392 -11.95 -7.03 9.67
CA ARG A 392 -11.92 -8.47 9.32
C ARG A 392 -12.11 -8.71 7.82
N SER A 393 -11.62 -7.81 6.99
CA SER A 393 -11.76 -7.84 5.53
C SER A 393 -10.45 -7.49 4.86
N PHE A 394 -10.22 -8.06 3.69
CA PHE A 394 -9.23 -7.54 2.74
C PHE A 394 -9.89 -6.52 1.83
N PHE A 395 -9.17 -5.44 1.55
CA PHE A 395 -9.50 -4.49 0.50
C PHE A 395 -8.44 -4.61 -0.58
N ILE A 396 -8.86 -5.06 -1.77
CA ILE A 396 -7.97 -5.39 -2.88
C ILE A 396 -8.33 -4.52 -4.07
N ARG A 397 -7.33 -3.77 -4.58
CA ARG A 397 -7.46 -2.98 -5.80
C ARG A 397 -6.87 -3.76 -6.97
N THR A 398 -7.68 -4.03 -7.99
CA THR A 398 -7.21 -4.42 -9.31
C THR A 398 -7.08 -3.20 -10.22
N HIS A 399 -6.65 -3.39 -11.46
CA HIS A 399 -6.54 -2.30 -12.44
C HIS A 399 -7.87 -1.58 -12.71
N SER A 400 -9.00 -2.23 -12.46
CA SER A 400 -10.34 -1.73 -12.82
C SER A 400 -11.35 -1.72 -11.67
N HIS A 401 -11.09 -2.45 -10.58
CA HIS A 401 -12.05 -2.61 -9.49
C HIS A 401 -11.40 -2.54 -8.11
N LEU A 402 -12.21 -2.17 -7.14
CA LEU A 402 -11.95 -2.32 -5.72
C LEU A 402 -12.87 -3.42 -5.17
N TYR A 403 -12.30 -4.33 -4.38
CA TYR A 403 -13.00 -5.44 -3.76
C TYR A 403 -12.94 -5.33 -2.25
N ARG A 404 -14.01 -5.74 -1.59
CA ARG A 404 -14.01 -6.14 -0.19
C ARG A 404 -14.19 -7.65 -0.11
N ILE A 405 -13.25 -8.32 0.54
CA ILE A 405 -13.23 -9.77 0.74
C ILE A 405 -13.36 -10.03 2.23
N SER A 406 -14.38 -10.78 2.66
CA SER A 406 -14.61 -11.15 4.06
C SER A 406 -15.27 -12.52 4.13
N ASP A 407 -15.12 -13.20 5.26
CA ASP A 407 -15.85 -14.44 5.48
C ASP A 407 -17.35 -14.14 5.69
N ILE A 408 -18.13 -14.32 4.63
CA ILE A 408 -19.58 -14.10 4.64
C ILE A 408 -20.35 -15.18 5.39
N THR A 409 -19.74 -16.32 5.71
CA THR A 409 -20.37 -17.40 6.46
C THR A 409 -20.33 -17.15 7.97
N ALA A 410 -19.35 -16.40 8.45
CA ALA A 410 -19.21 -16.02 9.85
C ALA A 410 -20.21 -14.94 10.30
N GLY A 411 -20.86 -14.25 9.36
CA GLY A 411 -21.85 -13.16 9.58
C GLY A 411 -23.29 -13.62 9.85
N GLY A 412 -23.58 -14.93 9.85
CA GLY A 412 -24.91 -15.51 10.11
C GLY A 412 -25.36 -15.47 11.57
N SER A 413 -25.11 -14.39 12.31
CA SER A 413 -25.60 -14.19 13.66
C SER A 413 -26.93 -13.43 13.65
N ARG A 414 -28.02 -14.24 13.68
CA ARG A 414 -29.36 -13.97 14.26
C ARG A 414 -29.83 -12.51 14.27
N VAL A 415 -30.47 -12.08 13.20
CA VAL A 415 -31.60 -11.15 13.35
C VAL A 415 -32.72 -11.94 14.07
N ARG A 416 -32.88 -11.72 15.37
CA ARG A 416 -34.09 -12.17 16.10
C ARG A 416 -35.26 -11.48 15.44
N GLY A 417 -36.07 -12.27 14.70
CA GLY A 417 -37.35 -11.84 14.17
C GLY A 417 -38.23 -11.42 15.31
N PHE A 418 -38.64 -10.18 15.36
CA PHE A 418 -39.80 -9.72 16.10
C PHE A 418 -41.03 -10.37 15.47
N GLY A 419 -41.79 -11.11 16.33
CA GLY A 419 -42.99 -11.82 15.96
C GLY A 419 -44.02 -10.86 15.33
N GLY A 420 -44.45 -11.20 14.14
CA GLY A 420 -45.57 -10.61 13.44
C GLY A 420 -46.73 -11.60 13.43
N SER A 421 -47.83 -11.17 13.89
CA SER A 421 -49.15 -11.80 14.04
C SER A 421 -49.65 -12.51 12.77
N ARG A 422 -50.29 -13.67 13.03
CA ARG A 422 -51.10 -14.42 12.06
C ARG A 422 -52.20 -13.55 11.43
N VAL A 423 -52.26 -13.59 10.09
CA VAL A 423 -53.51 -13.35 9.35
C VAL A 423 -53.76 -14.55 8.46
N ARG A 424 -55.03 -15.00 8.54
CA ARG A 424 -55.57 -16.25 7.97
C ARG A 424 -55.79 -16.18 6.46
N ASP A 425 -55.77 -17.38 5.90
CA ASP A 425 -56.20 -17.80 4.55
C ASP A 425 -57.30 -17.02 3.87
N ALA A 426 -57.15 -16.88 2.55
CA ALA A 426 -58.24 -17.06 1.57
C ALA A 426 -57.73 -17.21 0.15
N GLY A 427 -58.00 -18.37 -0.45
CA GLY A 427 -58.58 -18.46 -1.79
C GLY A 427 -57.65 -18.59 -3.00
N ALA A 428 -57.50 -19.82 -3.47
CA ALA A 428 -57.04 -20.20 -4.80
C ALA A 428 -57.86 -19.59 -5.95
N ILE A 429 -57.17 -19.21 -7.07
CA ILE A 429 -57.69 -19.36 -8.41
C ILE A 429 -56.53 -19.63 -9.39
N GLN A 430 -56.57 -20.83 -9.95
CA GLN A 430 -55.86 -21.26 -11.18
C GLN A 430 -56.40 -20.50 -12.39
N ARG A 431 -55.57 -20.08 -13.31
CA ARG A 431 -55.83 -20.18 -14.77
C ARG A 431 -54.51 -20.19 -15.56
N GLN A 432 -54.37 -21.30 -16.26
CA GLN A 432 -53.51 -21.54 -17.42
C GLN A 432 -53.88 -20.58 -18.56
N VAL A 433 -52.96 -20.13 -19.35
CA VAL A 433 -53.06 -20.04 -20.82
C VAL A 433 -51.67 -20.20 -21.47
N ALA A 434 -51.71 -21.00 -22.45
CA ALA A 434 -50.73 -21.62 -23.31
C ALA A 434 -49.85 -20.71 -24.18
N ALA A 435 -48.83 -21.38 -24.65
CA ALA A 435 -47.81 -21.09 -25.66
C ALA A 435 -48.28 -20.37 -26.93
N SER A 436 -47.41 -19.58 -27.54
CA SER A 436 -47.33 -19.46 -28.98
C SER A 436 -45.90 -19.29 -29.44
N ILE A 437 -45.44 -20.26 -30.17
CA ILE A 437 -44.20 -20.33 -30.94
C ILE A 437 -44.46 -19.64 -32.28
N CYS A 438 -43.57 -18.84 -32.81
CA CYS A 438 -43.20 -18.93 -34.22
C CYS A 438 -41.86 -18.26 -34.55
N PRO A 439 -41.12 -18.80 -35.52
CA PRO A 439 -39.72 -18.55 -35.78
C PRO A 439 -39.50 -17.68 -37.04
N GLY A 440 -38.27 -17.17 -37.15
CA GLY A 440 -37.72 -16.91 -38.46
C GLY A 440 -37.17 -15.51 -38.69
N CYS A 441 -36.02 -15.58 -39.26
CA CYS A 441 -35.37 -14.69 -40.25
C CYS A 441 -34.29 -13.75 -39.81
N LEU A 442 -33.11 -14.24 -40.15
CA LEU A 442 -31.94 -13.54 -40.76
C LEU A 442 -31.12 -12.64 -39.85
#